data_64bd7b7f42e7fe580ba83591ce1826d8
#
_entry.id   64bd7b7f42e7fe580ba83591ce1826d8
#
_cell.length_a   1.000
_cell.length_b   1.000
_cell.length_c   1.000
_cell.angle_alpha   90.00
_cell.angle_beta   90.00
_cell.angle_gamma   90.00
#
_symmetry.space_group_name_H-M   'P 1'
#
loop_
_entity.id
_entity.type
_entity.pdbx_description
1 polymer ?
#
loop_
_entity_poly.entity_id
_entity_poly.type
_entity_poly.pdbx_seq_one_letter_code
_entity_poly.pdbx_strand_id
1 'polypeptide(L)'
;LWLKERATPCPDAKHAGIAESLRGAWTTLKSLPQFPDFGILTTCGFLYQCGVAVVITLSAVYAAAVMGFTTEDTILMVFLVNITAAAGAFGFGYAQDRLGHKRALMVTLVVWLAMIVVAYFSETRTHFWIAANLAGLAMGSSQSAGRAMVGVFAPEGRQAEFYGLWNLALWLSAVVGPLSYGMITWVTGNDHRLAICATGLFFLLAIVVLVPLNVERGAARAKEMSAREAA
;
A
#
# COMPACT_ATOMS: atom_id res chain seq x y z
N LEU A 1 10.66 21.51 17.94
CA LEU A 1 11.16 20.33 17.20
C LEU A 1 12.38 20.76 16.38
N TRP A 2 13.55 20.49 16.88
CA TRP A 2 14.81 20.75 16.18
C TRP A 2 15.16 19.51 15.36
N LEU A 3 14.63 19.40 14.18
CA LEU A 3 15.12 18.45 13.17
C LEU A 3 16.45 18.99 12.65
N LYS A 4 17.54 18.44 13.12
CA LYS A 4 18.88 18.72 12.60
C LYS A 4 19.04 17.88 11.35
N GLU A 5 19.07 18.52 10.19
CA GLU A 5 19.34 17.87 8.92
C GLU A 5 20.74 17.24 8.99
N ARG A 6 20.82 15.93 8.89
CA ARG A 6 22.09 15.18 9.00
C ARG A 6 22.73 14.95 7.64
N ALA A 7 22.00 15.22 6.56
CA ALA A 7 22.52 15.11 5.21
C ALA A 7 23.37 16.33 4.87
N THR A 8 24.65 16.15 4.59
CA THR A 8 25.47 17.17 3.97
C THR A 8 25.00 17.37 2.53
N PRO A 9 24.61 18.60 2.12
CA PRO A 9 24.25 18.86 0.74
C PRO A 9 25.42 18.47 -0.16
N CYS A 10 25.20 17.62 -1.16
CA CYS A 10 26.19 17.33 -2.17
C CYS A 10 26.33 18.58 -3.08
N PRO A 11 27.47 19.30 -3.06
CA PRO A 11 27.58 20.57 -3.80
C PRO A 11 27.48 20.42 -5.31
N ASP A 12 27.65 19.20 -5.83
CA ASP A 12 27.59 18.84 -7.25
C ASP A 12 26.31 18.12 -7.67
N ALA A 13 25.23 18.20 -6.88
CA ALA A 13 23.94 17.67 -7.29
C ALA A 13 23.40 18.48 -8.47
N LYS A 14 23.87 18.16 -9.68
CA LYS A 14 23.22 18.59 -10.92
C LYS A 14 21.78 18.13 -10.85
N HIS A 15 20.84 19.05 -11.07
CA HIS A 15 19.43 18.68 -11.23
C HIS A 15 19.35 17.65 -12.35
N ALA A 16 19.18 16.39 -11.98
CA ALA A 16 19.02 15.32 -12.93
C ALA A 16 17.81 15.65 -13.81
N GLY A 17 17.99 15.77 -15.10
CA GLY A 17 16.91 16.00 -16.03
C GLY A 17 15.91 14.85 -15.99
N ILE A 18 14.65 15.09 -16.38
CA ILE A 18 13.58 14.07 -16.42
C ILE A 18 14.06 12.79 -17.14
N ALA A 19 14.81 12.95 -18.24
CA ALA A 19 15.38 11.82 -19.00
C ALA A 19 16.39 11.00 -18.17
N GLU A 20 17.16 11.63 -17.32
CA GLU A 20 18.16 11.00 -16.46
C GLU A 20 17.49 10.26 -15.30
N SER A 21 16.44 10.86 -14.73
CA SER A 21 15.59 10.23 -13.71
C SER A 21 14.85 8.99 -14.27
N LEU A 22 14.33 9.06 -15.49
CA LEU A 22 13.72 7.93 -16.18
C LEU A 22 14.73 6.81 -16.50
N ARG A 23 15.93 7.19 -16.89
CA ARG A 23 17.01 6.22 -17.15
C ARG A 23 17.45 5.55 -15.85
N GLY A 24 17.55 6.29 -14.73
CA GLY A 24 17.79 5.76 -13.39
C GLY A 24 16.70 4.74 -12.99
N ALA A 25 15.42 5.10 -13.10
CA ALA A 25 14.30 4.19 -12.83
C ALA A 25 14.35 2.92 -13.70
N TRP A 26 14.72 3.05 -14.99
CA TRP A 26 14.85 1.91 -15.90
C TRP A 26 16.04 0.99 -15.54
N THR A 27 17.17 1.56 -15.12
CA THR A 27 18.32 0.76 -14.65
C THR A 27 17.99 0.02 -13.37
N THR A 28 17.28 0.66 -12.45
CA THR A 28 16.83 0.02 -11.19
C THR A 28 15.81 -1.08 -11.46
N LEU A 29 14.88 -0.88 -12.41
CA LEU A 29 13.96 -1.93 -12.85
C LEU A 29 14.71 -3.16 -13.40
N LYS A 30 15.77 -2.95 -14.19
CA LYS A 30 16.62 -4.04 -14.69
C LYS A 30 17.45 -4.73 -13.59
N SER A 31 17.72 -4.04 -12.48
CA SER A 31 18.44 -4.60 -11.33
C SER A 31 17.52 -5.33 -10.34
N LEU A 32 16.18 -5.27 -10.48
CA LEU A 32 15.22 -5.98 -9.63
C LEU A 32 15.53 -7.47 -9.42
N PRO A 33 15.99 -8.26 -10.41
CA PRO A 33 16.38 -9.65 -10.17
C PRO A 33 17.50 -9.83 -9.14
N GLN A 34 18.30 -8.79 -8.90
CA GLN A 34 19.33 -8.78 -7.86
C GLN A 34 18.74 -8.55 -6.45
N PHE A 35 17.50 -8.03 -6.36
CA PHE A 35 16.79 -7.73 -5.11
C PHE A 35 15.44 -8.47 -5.07
N PRO A 36 15.43 -9.82 -5.00
CA PRO A 36 14.19 -10.59 -5.12
C PRO A 36 13.17 -10.24 -4.04
N ASP A 37 13.61 -9.98 -2.79
CA ASP A 37 12.71 -9.64 -1.71
C ASP A 37 12.06 -8.25 -1.91
N PHE A 38 12.78 -7.29 -2.48
CA PHE A 38 12.20 -6.02 -2.88
C PHE A 38 11.20 -6.17 -4.03
N GLY A 39 11.49 -7.03 -5.02
CA GLY A 39 10.55 -7.37 -6.10
C GLY A 39 9.25 -8.00 -5.56
N ILE A 40 9.36 -8.94 -4.60
CA ILE A 40 8.22 -9.54 -3.91
C ILE A 40 7.42 -8.46 -3.15
N LEU A 41 8.11 -7.59 -2.40
CA LEU A 41 7.47 -6.48 -1.67
C LEU A 41 6.72 -5.54 -2.62
N THR A 42 7.33 -5.14 -3.73
CA THR A 42 6.74 -4.23 -4.71
C THR A 42 5.53 -4.85 -5.39
N THR A 43 5.60 -6.14 -5.75
CA THR A 43 4.46 -6.87 -6.32
C THR A 43 3.32 -7.01 -5.30
N CYS A 44 3.63 -7.36 -4.05
CA CYS A 44 2.66 -7.38 -2.95
C CYS A 44 2.03 -5.99 -2.77
N GLY A 45 2.86 -4.94 -2.76
CA GLY A 45 2.44 -3.55 -2.66
C GLY A 45 1.48 -3.14 -3.78
N PHE A 46 1.83 -3.45 -5.02
CA PHE A 46 0.96 -3.23 -6.17
C PHE A 46 -0.41 -3.90 -6.00
N LEU A 47 -0.42 -5.19 -5.62
CA LEU A 47 -1.66 -5.94 -5.47
C LEU A 47 -2.57 -5.35 -4.38
N TYR A 48 -2.07 -5.22 -3.15
CA TYR A 48 -2.94 -4.71 -2.10
C TYR A 48 -3.36 -3.26 -2.35
N GLN A 49 -2.51 -2.47 -3.00
CA GLN A 49 -2.84 -1.10 -3.32
C GLN A 49 -3.91 -0.99 -4.42
N CYS A 50 -4.03 -1.97 -5.33
CA CYS A 50 -5.20 -2.07 -6.23
C CYS A 50 -6.50 -2.15 -5.40
N GLY A 51 -6.53 -3.02 -4.39
CA GLY A 51 -7.68 -3.12 -3.49
C GLY A 51 -7.95 -1.83 -2.70
N VAL A 52 -6.90 -1.22 -2.15
CA VAL A 52 -7.00 0.07 -1.43
C VAL A 52 -7.53 1.18 -2.35
N ALA A 53 -7.03 1.27 -3.59
CA ALA A 53 -7.48 2.27 -4.56
C ALA A 53 -8.97 2.12 -4.89
N VAL A 54 -9.47 0.88 -5.03
CA VAL A 54 -10.91 0.60 -5.17
C VAL A 54 -11.67 1.14 -3.97
N VAL A 55 -11.25 0.77 -2.75
CA VAL A 55 -11.94 1.19 -1.53
C VAL A 55 -11.98 2.71 -1.39
N ILE A 56 -10.86 3.41 -1.63
CA ILE A 56 -10.81 4.87 -1.52
C ILE A 56 -11.71 5.54 -2.57
N THR A 57 -11.64 5.09 -3.84
CA THR A 57 -12.32 5.77 -4.95
C THR A 57 -13.80 5.49 -4.98
N LEU A 58 -14.21 4.27 -4.61
CA LEU A 58 -15.57 3.77 -4.84
C LEU A 58 -16.38 3.54 -3.56
N SER A 59 -15.78 3.71 -2.37
CA SER A 59 -16.51 3.57 -1.10
C SER A 59 -17.71 4.52 -0.99
N ALA A 60 -17.58 5.76 -1.47
CA ALA A 60 -18.66 6.73 -1.49
C ALA A 60 -19.80 6.31 -2.44
N VAL A 61 -19.44 5.75 -3.61
CA VAL A 61 -20.43 5.23 -4.57
C VAL A 61 -21.17 4.04 -3.97
N TYR A 62 -20.44 3.10 -3.36
CA TYR A 62 -21.02 1.95 -2.68
C TYR A 62 -21.93 2.37 -1.51
N ALA A 63 -21.49 3.31 -0.68
CA ALA A 63 -22.26 3.84 0.44
C ALA A 63 -23.58 4.47 -0.02
N ALA A 64 -23.57 5.25 -1.09
CA ALA A 64 -24.76 5.87 -1.66
C ALA A 64 -25.66 4.84 -2.34
N ALA A 65 -25.13 3.98 -3.22
CA ALA A 65 -25.90 3.07 -4.06
C ALA A 65 -26.49 1.89 -3.27
N VAL A 66 -25.76 1.35 -2.28
CA VAL A 66 -26.14 0.13 -1.56
C VAL A 66 -26.70 0.45 -0.17
N MET A 67 -26.13 1.43 0.55
CA MET A 67 -26.50 1.74 1.93
C MET A 67 -27.41 2.97 2.05
N GLY A 68 -27.65 3.69 0.96
CA GLY A 68 -28.49 4.90 0.95
C GLY A 68 -27.92 6.02 1.81
N PHE A 69 -26.57 6.20 1.83
CA PHE A 69 -25.92 7.28 2.55
C PHE A 69 -26.20 8.61 1.86
N THR A 70 -26.44 9.64 2.66
CA THR A 70 -26.49 11.02 2.19
C THR A 70 -25.08 11.57 1.98
N THR A 71 -24.97 12.74 1.37
CA THR A 71 -23.69 13.44 1.25
C THR A 71 -23.07 13.74 2.62
N GLU A 72 -23.90 14.11 3.60
CA GLU A 72 -23.46 14.38 4.97
C GLU A 72 -22.93 13.12 5.66
N ASP A 73 -23.64 11.98 5.53
CA ASP A 73 -23.18 10.68 6.03
C ASP A 73 -21.82 10.31 5.42
N THR A 74 -21.65 10.55 4.12
CA THR A 74 -20.41 10.24 3.39
C THR A 74 -19.25 11.12 3.85
N ILE A 75 -19.47 12.42 4.07
CA ILE A 75 -18.44 13.33 4.60
C ILE A 75 -18.02 12.89 6.01
N LEU A 76 -18.99 12.59 6.88
CA LEU A 76 -18.72 12.10 8.22
C LEU A 76 -17.95 10.78 8.21
N MET A 77 -18.31 9.86 7.30
CA MET A 77 -17.60 8.60 7.10
C MET A 77 -16.14 8.83 6.73
N VAL A 78 -15.87 9.67 5.73
CA VAL A 78 -14.49 9.99 5.31
C VAL A 78 -13.71 10.61 6.46
N PHE A 79 -14.31 11.49 7.24
CA PHE A 79 -13.67 12.11 8.40
C PHE A 79 -13.28 11.06 9.45
N LEU A 80 -14.20 10.18 9.85
CA LEU A 80 -13.92 9.13 10.84
C LEU A 80 -12.92 8.10 10.32
N VAL A 81 -12.97 7.72 9.06
CA VAL A 81 -11.99 6.84 8.42
C VAL A 81 -10.58 7.43 8.47
N ASN A 82 -10.42 8.75 8.31
CA ASN A 82 -9.11 9.39 8.46
C ASN A 82 -8.60 9.37 9.90
N ILE A 83 -9.47 9.52 10.89
CA ILE A 83 -9.11 9.38 12.32
C ILE A 83 -8.64 7.95 12.60
N THR A 84 -9.39 6.96 12.17
CA THR A 84 -9.01 5.55 12.36
C THR A 84 -7.77 5.16 11.56
N ALA A 85 -7.52 5.79 10.40
CA ALA A 85 -6.29 5.61 9.64
C ALA A 85 -5.07 6.18 10.39
N ALA A 86 -5.21 7.35 11.01
CA ALA A 86 -4.17 7.89 11.87
C ALA A 86 -3.89 6.96 13.08
N ALA A 87 -4.94 6.49 13.76
CA ALA A 87 -4.82 5.53 14.85
C ALA A 87 -4.15 4.21 14.39
N GLY A 88 -4.51 3.73 13.19
CA GLY A 88 -3.89 2.57 12.55
C GLY A 88 -2.39 2.78 12.30
N ALA A 89 -2.01 3.91 11.73
CA ALA A 89 -0.61 4.23 11.45
C ALA A 89 0.24 4.25 12.72
N PHE A 90 -0.25 4.88 13.79
CA PHE A 90 0.46 4.94 15.09
C PHE A 90 0.48 3.59 15.80
N GLY A 91 -0.68 2.92 15.93
CA GLY A 91 -0.79 1.66 16.65
C GLY A 91 0.01 0.54 15.98
N PHE A 92 -0.05 0.44 14.65
CA PHE A 92 0.72 -0.55 13.90
C PHE A 92 2.20 -0.18 13.76
N GLY A 93 2.58 1.10 13.84
CA GLY A 93 3.99 1.48 13.99
C GLY A 93 4.61 0.80 15.21
N TYR A 94 3.95 0.90 16.37
CA TYR A 94 4.37 0.22 17.58
C TYR A 94 4.29 -1.32 17.50
N ALA A 95 3.25 -1.85 16.87
CA ALA A 95 3.12 -3.29 16.64
C ALA A 95 4.22 -3.82 15.70
N GLN A 96 4.62 -3.02 14.71
CA GLN A 96 5.67 -3.35 13.76
C GLN A 96 7.04 -3.49 14.42
N ASP A 97 7.34 -2.65 15.43
CA ASP A 97 8.57 -2.74 16.20
C ASP A 97 8.65 -4.04 17.01
N ARG A 98 7.50 -4.58 17.45
CA ARG A 98 7.42 -5.82 18.25
C ARG A 98 7.29 -7.09 17.39
N LEU A 99 6.44 -7.07 16.38
CA LEU A 99 6.11 -8.24 15.55
C LEU A 99 7.04 -8.39 14.35
N GLY A 100 7.75 -7.32 13.97
CA GLY A 100 8.52 -7.22 12.74
C GLY A 100 7.66 -6.81 11.53
N HIS A 101 8.30 -6.20 10.55
CA HIS A 101 7.66 -5.57 9.39
C HIS A 101 6.74 -6.51 8.58
N LYS A 102 7.22 -7.72 8.26
CA LYS A 102 6.45 -8.70 7.48
C LYS A 102 5.17 -9.14 8.18
N ARG A 103 5.26 -9.48 9.49
CA ARG A 103 4.09 -9.93 10.25
C ARG A 103 3.08 -8.82 10.42
N ALA A 104 3.53 -7.59 10.68
CA ALA A 104 2.66 -6.43 10.77
C ALA A 104 1.89 -6.22 9.47
N LEU A 105 2.56 -6.25 8.30
CA LEU A 105 1.89 -6.13 7.00
C LEU A 105 0.92 -7.30 6.76
N MET A 106 1.29 -8.53 7.13
CA MET A 106 0.40 -9.69 7.01
C MET A 106 -0.90 -9.51 7.81
N VAL A 107 -0.79 -9.08 9.08
CA VAL A 107 -1.96 -8.79 9.92
C VAL A 107 -2.83 -7.71 9.29
N THR A 108 -2.22 -6.66 8.76
CA THR A 108 -2.94 -5.59 8.06
C THR A 108 -3.72 -6.10 6.85
N LEU A 109 -3.13 -6.99 6.05
CA LEU A 109 -3.82 -7.58 4.89
C LEU A 109 -4.99 -8.47 5.32
N VAL A 110 -4.87 -9.17 6.46
CA VAL A 110 -5.98 -9.93 7.05
C VAL A 110 -7.11 -8.98 7.51
N VAL A 111 -6.77 -7.81 8.09
CA VAL A 111 -7.78 -6.80 8.45
C VAL A 111 -8.49 -6.26 7.20
N TRP A 112 -7.77 -6.06 6.08
CA TRP A 112 -8.37 -5.71 4.80
C TRP A 112 -9.37 -6.77 4.32
N LEU A 113 -9.04 -8.06 4.41
CA LEU A 113 -9.97 -9.15 4.07
C LEU A 113 -11.19 -9.18 5.00
N ALA A 114 -10.97 -9.01 6.30
CA ALA A 114 -12.07 -8.92 7.26
C ALA A 114 -13.01 -7.76 6.92
N MET A 115 -12.46 -6.60 6.54
CA MET A 115 -13.23 -5.45 6.07
C MET A 115 -14.09 -5.80 4.83
N ILE A 116 -13.51 -6.48 3.83
CA ILE A 116 -14.25 -6.92 2.64
C ILE A 116 -15.42 -7.84 3.02
N VAL A 117 -15.17 -8.80 3.92
CA VAL A 117 -16.21 -9.72 4.40
C VAL A 117 -17.33 -8.95 5.10
N VAL A 118 -17.00 -8.05 6.02
CA VAL A 118 -17.98 -7.23 6.72
C VAL A 118 -18.75 -6.34 5.74
N ALA A 119 -18.08 -5.72 4.76
CA ALA A 119 -18.72 -4.90 3.74
C ALA A 119 -19.67 -5.71 2.85
N TYR A 120 -19.30 -6.92 2.44
CA TYR A 120 -20.12 -7.79 1.61
C TYR A 120 -21.41 -8.21 2.32
N PHE A 121 -21.34 -8.59 3.61
CA PHE A 121 -22.48 -8.99 4.43
C PHE A 121 -23.20 -7.81 5.09
N SER A 122 -22.83 -6.57 4.77
CA SER A 122 -23.48 -5.38 5.34
C SER A 122 -24.92 -5.24 4.84
N GLU A 123 -25.87 -5.46 5.73
CA GLU A 123 -27.30 -5.21 5.49
C GLU A 123 -27.78 -3.91 6.15
N THR A 124 -27.01 -3.43 7.13
CA THR A 124 -27.35 -2.23 7.90
C THR A 124 -26.26 -1.16 7.78
N ARG A 125 -26.63 0.09 7.96
CA ARG A 125 -25.68 1.21 8.01
C ARG A 125 -24.60 1.00 9.07
N THR A 126 -24.97 0.39 10.23
CA THR A 126 -24.01 0.13 11.31
C THR A 126 -22.91 -0.85 10.90
N HIS A 127 -23.26 -1.93 10.19
CA HIS A 127 -22.26 -2.88 9.67
C HIS A 127 -21.31 -2.20 8.69
N PHE A 128 -21.84 -1.32 7.84
CA PHE A 128 -21.01 -0.58 6.90
C PHE A 128 -20.07 0.43 7.60
N TRP A 129 -20.51 1.07 8.68
CA TRP A 129 -19.66 1.91 9.52
C TRP A 129 -18.50 1.13 10.13
N ILE A 130 -18.73 -0.12 10.57
CA ILE A 130 -17.67 -1.00 11.07
C ILE A 130 -16.67 -1.30 9.95
N ALA A 131 -17.15 -1.68 8.75
CA ALA A 131 -16.30 -1.92 7.60
C ALA A 131 -15.44 -0.70 7.23
N ALA A 132 -16.04 0.50 7.20
CA ALA A 132 -15.35 1.74 6.90
C ALA A 132 -14.22 2.04 7.90
N ASN A 133 -14.46 1.84 9.20
CA ASN A 133 -13.43 2.06 10.23
C ASN A 133 -12.33 0.99 10.20
N LEU A 134 -12.65 -0.27 9.87
CA LEU A 134 -11.65 -1.31 9.61
C LEU A 134 -10.78 -0.94 8.39
N ALA A 135 -11.38 -0.39 7.32
CA ALA A 135 -10.65 0.11 6.17
C ALA A 135 -9.68 1.22 6.56
N GLY A 136 -10.12 2.19 7.37
CA GLY A 136 -9.25 3.24 7.90
C GLY A 136 -8.05 2.68 8.65
N LEU A 137 -8.30 1.82 9.64
CA LEU A 137 -7.26 1.17 10.45
C LEU A 137 -6.23 0.43 9.56
N ALA A 138 -6.73 -0.38 8.61
CA ALA A 138 -5.88 -1.14 7.70
C ALA A 138 -5.12 -0.24 6.72
N MET A 139 -5.72 0.88 6.26
CA MET A 139 -5.09 1.83 5.36
C MET A 139 -3.88 2.49 6.00
N GLY A 140 -4.03 3.04 7.20
CA GLY A 140 -2.93 3.69 7.92
C GLY A 140 -1.77 2.72 8.20
N SER A 141 -2.08 1.50 8.63
CA SER A 141 -1.08 0.48 8.94
C SER A 141 -0.36 -0.05 7.71
N SER A 142 -1.06 -0.34 6.59
CA SER A 142 -0.43 -0.83 5.36
C SER A 142 0.51 0.19 4.71
N GLN A 143 0.11 1.47 4.71
CA GLN A 143 0.94 2.56 4.20
C GLN A 143 2.23 2.72 5.02
N SER A 144 2.14 2.66 6.34
CA SER A 144 3.31 2.74 7.23
C SER A 144 4.24 1.54 7.04
N ALA A 145 3.71 0.30 7.13
CA ALA A 145 4.50 -0.92 7.05
C ALA A 145 5.18 -1.10 5.68
N GLY A 146 4.48 -0.81 4.59
CA GLY A 146 5.03 -0.92 3.25
C GLY A 146 6.23 0.01 3.05
N ARG A 147 6.10 1.28 3.39
CA ARG A 147 7.19 2.28 3.26
C ARG A 147 8.39 1.95 4.15
N ALA A 148 8.16 1.49 5.37
CA ALA A 148 9.24 1.11 6.27
C ALA A 148 10.07 -0.06 5.68
N MET A 149 9.42 -1.06 5.08
CA MET A 149 10.14 -2.17 4.43
C MET A 149 10.92 -1.74 3.19
N VAL A 150 10.42 -0.78 2.40
CA VAL A 150 11.21 -0.21 1.29
C VAL A 150 12.52 0.38 1.81
N GLY A 151 12.49 1.13 2.92
CA GLY A 151 13.70 1.67 3.55
C GLY A 151 14.69 0.59 4.01
N VAL A 152 14.19 -0.56 4.48
CA VAL A 152 15.02 -1.70 4.90
C VAL A 152 15.71 -2.39 3.71
N PHE A 153 15.06 -2.42 2.54
CA PHE A 153 15.57 -3.10 1.34
C PHE A 153 16.37 -2.20 0.40
N ALA A 154 16.33 -0.88 0.63
CA ALA A 154 17.04 0.07 -0.19
C ALA A 154 18.52 0.18 0.24
N PRO A 155 19.50 -0.03 -0.66
CA PRO A 155 20.90 0.25 -0.38
C PRO A 155 21.13 1.73 -0.05
N GLU A 156 22.14 2.02 0.78
CA GLU A 156 22.57 3.40 1.04
C GLU A 156 22.97 4.08 -0.27
N GLY A 157 22.51 5.31 -0.48
CA GLY A 157 22.72 6.05 -1.73
C GLY A 157 21.68 5.80 -2.83
N ARG A 158 20.96 4.67 -2.83
CA ARG A 158 19.95 4.34 -3.85
C ARG A 158 18.49 4.40 -3.35
N GLN A 159 18.26 4.94 -2.16
CA GLN A 159 16.93 5.00 -1.54
C GLN A 159 15.90 5.70 -2.45
N ALA A 160 16.30 6.81 -3.11
CA ALA A 160 15.40 7.53 -4.01
C ALA A 160 14.89 6.66 -5.18
N GLU A 161 15.74 5.78 -5.73
CA GLU A 161 15.39 4.86 -6.81
C GLU A 161 14.38 3.80 -6.32
N PHE A 162 14.61 3.19 -5.16
CA PHE A 162 13.74 2.17 -4.59
C PHE A 162 12.38 2.75 -4.23
N TYR A 163 12.33 3.92 -3.58
CA TYR A 163 11.07 4.62 -3.32
C TYR A 163 10.39 5.08 -4.61
N GLY A 164 11.14 5.45 -5.64
CA GLY A 164 10.62 5.78 -6.96
C GLY A 164 9.89 4.61 -7.62
N LEU A 165 10.50 3.40 -7.63
CA LEU A 165 9.87 2.19 -8.13
C LEU A 165 8.66 1.77 -7.30
N TRP A 166 8.75 1.86 -6.00
CA TRP A 166 7.61 1.63 -5.10
C TRP A 166 6.44 2.54 -5.45
N ASN A 167 6.67 3.85 -5.55
CA ASN A 167 5.63 4.81 -5.88
C ASN A 167 5.06 4.59 -7.29
N LEU A 168 5.89 4.19 -8.26
CA LEU A 168 5.41 3.83 -9.61
C LEU A 168 4.42 2.67 -9.56
N ALA A 169 4.73 1.62 -8.78
CA ALA A 169 3.81 0.50 -8.58
C ALA A 169 2.49 0.95 -7.93
N LEU A 170 2.56 1.86 -6.94
CA LEU A 170 1.37 2.41 -6.30
C LEU A 170 0.52 3.26 -7.26
N TRP A 171 1.13 4.04 -8.14
CA TRP A 171 0.40 4.83 -9.13
C TRP A 171 -0.27 3.94 -10.20
N LEU A 172 0.40 2.90 -10.64
CA LEU A 172 -0.21 1.91 -11.55
C LEU A 172 -1.42 1.22 -10.90
N SER A 173 -1.32 0.90 -9.61
CA SER A 173 -2.42 0.28 -8.87
C SER A 173 -3.64 1.19 -8.75
N ALA A 174 -3.44 2.51 -8.65
CA ALA A 174 -4.52 3.51 -8.60
C ALA A 174 -5.34 3.55 -9.91
N VAL A 175 -4.79 3.06 -11.01
CA VAL A 175 -5.50 2.89 -12.30
C VAL A 175 -6.12 1.49 -12.40
N VAL A 176 -5.31 0.45 -12.14
CA VAL A 176 -5.73 -0.95 -12.32
C VAL A 176 -6.85 -1.35 -11.36
N GLY A 177 -6.80 -0.91 -10.11
CA GLY A 177 -7.83 -1.21 -9.12
C GLY A 177 -9.23 -0.73 -9.56
N PRO A 178 -9.46 0.57 -9.70
CA PRO A 178 -10.76 1.10 -10.11
C PRO A 178 -11.24 0.59 -11.48
N LEU A 179 -10.33 0.38 -12.45
CA LEU A 179 -10.69 -0.22 -13.74
C LEU A 179 -11.23 -1.64 -13.58
N SER A 180 -10.58 -2.47 -12.75
CA SER A 180 -11.04 -3.84 -12.50
C SER A 180 -12.43 -3.87 -11.86
N TYR A 181 -12.68 -2.99 -10.89
CA TYR A 181 -14.01 -2.84 -10.28
C TYR A 181 -15.05 -2.39 -11.32
N GLY A 182 -14.74 -1.38 -12.15
CA GLY A 182 -15.62 -0.90 -13.20
C GLY A 182 -15.94 -1.99 -14.24
N MET A 183 -14.95 -2.81 -14.62
CA MET A 183 -15.18 -3.96 -15.50
C MET A 183 -16.14 -4.99 -14.89
N ILE A 184 -15.95 -5.30 -13.60
CA ILE A 184 -16.80 -6.27 -12.89
C ILE A 184 -18.23 -5.76 -12.82
N THR A 185 -18.44 -4.51 -12.40
CA THR A 185 -19.79 -3.92 -12.33
C THR A 185 -20.45 -3.86 -13.70
N TRP A 186 -19.70 -3.55 -14.75
CA TRP A 186 -20.23 -3.53 -16.12
C TRP A 186 -20.67 -4.91 -16.59
N VAL A 187 -19.88 -5.96 -16.37
CA VAL A 187 -20.21 -7.34 -16.78
C VAL A 187 -21.34 -7.92 -15.93
N THR A 188 -21.45 -7.54 -14.65
CA THR A 188 -22.44 -8.10 -13.71
C THR A 188 -23.73 -7.30 -13.62
N GLY A 189 -23.94 -6.29 -14.46
CA GLY A 189 -25.15 -5.48 -14.46
C GLY A 189 -25.27 -4.58 -13.21
N ASN A 190 -24.17 -3.96 -12.79
CA ASN A 190 -24.04 -3.08 -11.62
C ASN A 190 -24.16 -3.80 -10.26
N ASP A 191 -23.73 -5.05 -10.18
CA ASP A 191 -23.60 -5.74 -8.89
C ASP A 191 -22.35 -5.22 -8.12
N HIS A 192 -22.56 -4.16 -7.33
CA HIS A 192 -21.54 -3.57 -6.50
C HIS A 192 -21.07 -4.49 -5.36
N ARG A 193 -21.92 -5.40 -4.87
CA ARG A 193 -21.54 -6.37 -3.83
C ARG A 193 -20.55 -7.40 -4.36
N LEU A 194 -20.80 -7.92 -5.56
CA LEU A 194 -19.88 -8.83 -6.20
C LEU A 194 -18.54 -8.15 -6.53
N ALA A 195 -18.58 -6.89 -7.00
CA ALA A 195 -17.38 -6.13 -7.32
C ALA A 195 -16.50 -5.86 -6.07
N ILE A 196 -17.11 -5.54 -4.91
CA ILE A 196 -16.35 -5.37 -3.67
C ILE A 196 -15.77 -6.70 -3.17
N CYS A 197 -16.52 -7.81 -3.31
CA CYS A 197 -16.03 -9.13 -2.98
C CYS A 197 -14.83 -9.53 -3.85
N ALA A 198 -14.91 -9.28 -5.16
CA ALA A 198 -13.80 -9.52 -6.09
C ALA A 198 -12.56 -8.67 -5.78
N THR A 199 -12.73 -7.47 -5.20
CA THR A 199 -11.63 -6.65 -4.69
C THR A 199 -10.84 -7.39 -3.60
N GLY A 200 -11.48 -8.26 -2.83
CA GLY A 200 -10.82 -9.12 -1.84
C GLY A 200 -9.75 -10.04 -2.44
N LEU A 201 -9.87 -10.40 -3.73
CA LEU A 201 -8.86 -11.20 -4.42
C LEU A 201 -7.50 -10.51 -4.48
N PHE A 202 -7.47 -9.19 -4.60
CA PHE A 202 -6.22 -8.43 -4.57
C PHE A 202 -5.48 -8.59 -3.24
N PHE A 203 -6.20 -8.55 -2.12
CA PHE A 203 -5.61 -8.74 -0.80
C PHE A 203 -5.18 -10.19 -0.58
N LEU A 204 -5.95 -11.18 -1.05
CA LEU A 204 -5.57 -12.58 -1.01
C LEU A 204 -4.29 -12.86 -1.80
N LEU A 205 -4.21 -12.36 -3.02
CA LEU A 205 -3.01 -12.49 -3.85
C LEU A 205 -1.81 -11.78 -3.22
N ALA A 206 -2.02 -10.61 -2.61
CA ALA A 206 -0.97 -9.91 -1.88
C ALA A 206 -0.43 -10.73 -0.70
N ILE A 207 -1.32 -11.41 0.05
CA ILE A 207 -0.91 -12.33 1.13
C ILE A 207 -0.07 -13.48 0.57
N VAL A 208 -0.52 -14.14 -0.50
CA VAL A 208 0.21 -15.24 -1.13
C VAL A 208 1.59 -14.81 -1.59
N VAL A 209 1.69 -13.65 -2.26
CA VAL A 209 2.96 -13.07 -2.71
C VAL A 209 3.87 -12.70 -1.53
N LEU A 210 3.30 -12.28 -0.39
CA LEU A 210 4.07 -11.89 0.80
C LEU A 210 4.69 -13.10 1.53
N VAL A 211 4.12 -14.31 1.38
CA VAL A 211 4.59 -15.52 2.10
C VAL A 211 6.09 -15.79 1.88
N PRO A 212 6.64 -15.83 0.66
CA PRO A 212 8.06 -16.14 0.43
C PRO A 212 9.03 -15.01 0.80
N LEU A 213 8.55 -13.79 1.13
CA LEU A 213 9.38 -12.64 1.47
C LEU A 213 10.21 -12.92 2.73
N ASN A 214 11.51 -12.63 2.66
CA ASN A 214 12.42 -12.74 3.81
C ASN A 214 13.09 -11.37 4.07
N VAL A 215 12.71 -10.75 5.20
CA VAL A 215 13.18 -9.41 5.55
C VAL A 215 14.67 -9.39 5.85
N GLU A 216 15.19 -10.42 6.53
CA GLU A 216 16.60 -10.51 6.90
C GLU A 216 17.49 -10.68 5.66
N ARG A 217 17.08 -11.54 4.72
CA ARG A 217 17.78 -11.74 3.44
C ARG A 217 17.80 -10.45 2.62
N GLY A 218 16.68 -9.76 2.52
CA GLY A 218 16.58 -8.50 1.77
C GLY A 218 17.44 -7.39 2.39
N ALA A 219 17.42 -7.25 3.72
CA ALA A 219 18.25 -6.30 4.45
C ALA A 219 19.75 -6.60 4.34
N ALA A 220 20.14 -7.88 4.41
CA ALA A 220 21.53 -8.28 4.22
C ALA A 220 22.05 -7.93 2.81
N ARG A 221 21.19 -8.17 1.80
CA ARG A 221 21.51 -7.83 0.40
C ARG A 221 21.68 -6.34 0.18
N ALA A 222 20.83 -5.53 0.79
CA ALA A 222 20.96 -4.06 0.72
C ALA A 222 22.30 -3.60 1.32
N LYS A 223 22.69 -4.12 2.49
CA LYS A 223 23.98 -3.81 3.13
C LYS A 223 25.20 -4.26 2.30
N GLU A 224 25.14 -5.46 1.72
CA GLU A 224 26.20 -6.00 0.88
C GLU A 224 26.44 -5.08 -0.35
N MET A 225 25.36 -4.64 -0.99
CA MET A 225 25.45 -3.72 -2.13
C MET A 225 26.00 -2.36 -1.74
N SER A 226 25.55 -1.80 -0.61
CA SER A 226 26.10 -0.53 -0.09
C SER A 226 27.61 -0.62 0.16
N ALA A 227 28.08 -1.74 0.71
CA ALA A 227 29.51 -1.96 0.95
C ALA A 227 30.32 -2.07 -0.36
N ARG A 228 29.73 -2.67 -1.42
CA ARG A 228 30.39 -2.78 -2.75
C ARG A 228 30.45 -1.44 -3.49
N GLU A 229 29.46 -0.57 -3.30
CA GLU A 229 29.45 0.76 -3.93
C GLU A 229 30.36 1.77 -3.19
N ALA A 230 30.72 1.49 -1.93
CA ALA A 230 31.62 2.29 -1.14
C ALA A 230 33.11 1.90 -1.30
N ALA A 231 33.43 0.73 -1.88
CA ALA A 231 34.77 0.19 -2.10
C ALA A 231 35.31 0.54 -3.50
#